data_6a33f337528325df7ef4c2e2664e3294
#
_entry.id   6a33f337528325df7ef4c2e2664e3294
#
_cell.length_a   1.000
_cell.length_b   1.000
_cell.length_c   1.000
_cell.angle_alpha   90.00
_cell.angle_beta   90.00
_cell.angle_gamma   90.00
#
_symmetry.space_group_name_H-M   'P 1'
#
loop_
_entity.id
_entity.type
_entity.pdbx_description
1 polymer ?
#
loop_
_entity_poly.entity_id
_entity_poly.type
_entity_poly.pdbx_seq_one_letter_code
_entity_poly.pdbx_strand_id
1 'polypeptide(L)'
;MTSSSYDAIVVGGGHNGLVAAAYLARNGANTVVLESRHKTGGAATTESPWPEAPEFKVTRLSYVMSLLPPTIMRELQLERHGYKVHPMGPYYQAFADGGSIKILADDAKRNHEEISKWSKKDADAMVKWDAWMGGLADVLGPLLLTVPPKLGSKRPADLVDTLRLAWRNRGVDVRTIGDVTRLMGMSIADLLDDWFESPQVKGAMAVNGVIGTWAGPCEPGTAYVMAHHSIGDIGDGHLGNWGFPEGGMGGVATAIENSARSFGAEIRLNAPVSRLLVENGRVQGAVLANGDELRAPVVVSSLHPRTAFLDHVGRANLPSDFVRDIETWKTRSGVVKINLALAELPDFIADPGTNLQEHHTGSVEMAPSVEYMEQAFQDARNGKAAVRPFSDGVIPSTFDRSLCPEGTHIMSLFTQWVPESWSEEPHAEEIEAYADRMIDCYNELAPNFKSSILHRDVVSPYEMEQEYGLVGGNIFHGELSIEQLFHMRPAPGYADYRTPVKGLYNASSATHAGGGVCGIPGWQAAKAAIRDAKVAAGRQRLSGLLPSKRG
;
A
#
# COMPACT_ATOMS: atom_id res chain seq x y z
N MET A 1 -6.86 37.95 -10.15
CA MET A 1 -6.37 36.52 -10.10
C MET A 1 -4.88 36.58 -10.19
N THR A 2 -4.18 36.30 -9.08
CA THR A 2 -2.71 36.21 -9.05
C THR A 2 -2.31 34.83 -9.56
N SER A 3 -1.78 34.75 -10.79
CA SER A 3 -1.22 33.52 -11.32
C SER A 3 0.11 33.24 -10.62
N SER A 4 0.13 32.30 -9.68
CA SER A 4 1.37 31.79 -9.10
C SER A 4 2.01 30.81 -10.08
N SER A 5 3.31 31.00 -10.37
CA SER A 5 4.07 30.14 -11.28
C SER A 5 5.03 29.26 -10.48
N TYR A 6 4.99 27.95 -10.73
CA TYR A 6 5.86 26.93 -10.18
C TYR A 6 6.60 26.19 -11.31
N ASP A 7 7.69 25.51 -10.98
CA ASP A 7 8.32 24.57 -11.89
C ASP A 7 7.54 23.25 -11.92
N ALA A 8 6.97 22.86 -10.77
CA ALA A 8 6.19 21.63 -10.63
C ALA A 8 5.02 21.79 -9.66
N ILE A 9 3.89 21.19 -9.99
CA ILE A 9 2.73 21.00 -9.11
C ILE A 9 2.58 19.51 -8.83
N VAL A 10 2.40 19.14 -7.57
CA VAL A 10 2.04 17.78 -7.15
C VAL A 10 0.60 17.80 -6.67
N VAL A 11 -0.26 16.98 -7.25
CA VAL A 11 -1.67 16.85 -6.88
C VAL A 11 -1.85 15.61 -6.02
N GLY A 12 -2.30 15.85 -4.78
CA GLY A 12 -2.42 14.86 -3.70
C GLY A 12 -1.19 14.82 -2.80
N GLY A 13 -1.41 15.03 -1.50
CA GLY A 13 -0.40 15.00 -0.43
C GLY A 13 -0.30 13.65 0.29
N GLY A 14 -0.69 12.54 -0.36
CA GLY A 14 -0.41 11.20 0.13
C GLY A 14 1.09 10.89 0.07
N HIS A 15 1.52 9.79 0.70
CA HIS A 15 2.94 9.41 0.78
C HIS A 15 3.67 9.43 -0.58
N ASN A 16 3.04 8.99 -1.67
CA ASN A 16 3.62 9.02 -3.01
C ASN A 16 3.79 10.45 -3.54
N GLY A 17 2.80 11.32 -3.33
CA GLY A 17 2.88 12.73 -3.73
C GLY A 17 3.95 13.47 -2.95
N LEU A 18 4.04 13.24 -1.64
CA LEU A 18 5.09 13.82 -0.79
C LEU A 18 6.49 13.38 -1.20
N VAL A 19 6.69 12.09 -1.52
CA VAL A 19 7.95 11.59 -2.07
C VAL A 19 8.28 12.27 -3.39
N ALA A 20 7.31 12.39 -4.31
CA ALA A 20 7.54 13.08 -5.59
C ALA A 20 7.96 14.53 -5.38
N ALA A 21 7.27 15.26 -4.49
CA ALA A 21 7.59 16.64 -4.15
C ALA A 21 9.01 16.78 -3.55
N ALA A 22 9.38 15.88 -2.64
CA ALA A 22 10.70 15.88 -2.03
C ALA A 22 11.81 15.72 -3.08
N TYR A 23 11.66 14.77 -4.04
CA TYR A 23 12.63 14.57 -5.10
C TYR A 23 12.70 15.73 -6.11
N LEU A 24 11.55 16.33 -6.46
CA LEU A 24 11.50 17.50 -7.34
C LEU A 24 12.19 18.70 -6.70
N ALA A 25 11.82 19.03 -5.44
CA ALA A 25 12.41 20.15 -4.70
C ALA A 25 13.93 19.93 -4.45
N ARG A 26 14.34 18.73 -4.05
CA ARG A 26 15.76 18.36 -3.90
C ARG A 26 16.56 18.57 -5.18
N ASN A 27 15.91 18.47 -6.35
CA ASN A 27 16.54 18.73 -7.65
C ASN A 27 16.46 20.20 -8.08
N GLY A 28 16.04 21.10 -7.19
CA GLY A 28 16.00 22.54 -7.37
C GLY A 28 14.72 23.07 -8.06
N ALA A 29 13.67 22.26 -8.21
CA ALA A 29 12.41 22.71 -8.76
C ALA A 29 11.58 23.46 -7.70
N ASN A 30 11.07 24.67 -8.02
CA ASN A 30 10.06 25.36 -7.22
C ASN A 30 8.77 24.54 -7.28
N THR A 31 8.48 23.79 -6.21
CA THR A 31 7.46 22.74 -6.17
C THR A 31 6.37 23.06 -5.13
N VAL A 32 5.10 22.90 -5.53
CA VAL A 32 3.95 22.98 -4.61
C VAL A 32 3.18 21.65 -4.61
N VAL A 33 2.78 21.19 -3.41
CA VAL A 33 1.84 20.10 -3.20
C VAL A 33 0.46 20.69 -2.92
N LEU A 34 -0.56 20.18 -3.59
CA LEU A 34 -1.96 20.56 -3.41
C LEU A 34 -2.69 19.35 -2.79
N GLU A 35 -3.04 19.48 -1.50
CA GLU A 35 -3.77 18.48 -0.75
C GLU A 35 -5.18 18.96 -0.44
N SER A 36 -6.17 18.13 -0.72
CA SER A 36 -7.59 18.48 -0.52
C SER A 36 -7.99 18.50 0.95
N ARG A 37 -7.39 17.65 1.77
CA ARG A 37 -7.69 17.53 3.19
C ARG A 37 -6.94 18.58 4.02
N HIS A 38 -7.33 18.69 5.28
CA HIS A 38 -6.66 19.53 6.28
C HIS A 38 -5.30 18.96 6.74
N LYS A 39 -4.90 17.78 6.25
CA LYS A 39 -3.72 17.02 6.65
C LYS A 39 -3.18 16.21 5.48
N THR A 40 -1.87 16.07 5.42
CA THR A 40 -1.18 15.16 4.48
C THR A 40 -1.20 13.71 4.96
N GLY A 41 -0.79 12.80 4.08
CA GLY A 41 -0.59 11.39 4.36
C GLY A 41 -1.48 10.46 3.52
N GLY A 42 -2.67 10.92 3.12
CA GLY A 42 -3.64 10.06 2.43
C GLY A 42 -4.00 8.84 3.30
N ALA A 43 -3.81 7.63 2.77
CA ALA A 43 -4.03 6.39 3.52
C ALA A 43 -3.04 6.17 4.68
N ALA A 44 -1.89 6.86 4.67
CA ALA A 44 -0.90 6.82 5.75
C ALA A 44 -1.07 8.05 6.67
N THR A 45 -2.19 8.09 7.38
CA THR A 45 -2.53 9.19 8.31
C THR A 45 -2.86 8.66 9.69
N THR A 46 -2.43 9.39 10.74
CA THR A 46 -2.81 9.13 12.14
C THR A 46 -3.71 10.25 12.60
N GLU A 47 -4.88 9.90 13.12
CA GLU A 47 -5.94 10.83 13.50
C GLU A 47 -6.54 10.46 14.86
N SER A 48 -7.27 11.39 15.46
CA SER A 48 -8.08 11.17 16.65
C SER A 48 -9.55 11.17 16.22
N PRO A 49 -10.16 10.00 15.93
CA PRO A 49 -11.50 9.94 15.36
C PRO A 49 -12.60 10.22 16.39
N TRP A 50 -12.27 10.23 17.67
CA TRP A 50 -13.20 10.43 18.79
C TRP A 50 -13.04 11.85 19.36
N PRO A 51 -13.97 12.79 19.04
CA PRO A 51 -13.89 14.17 19.55
C PRO A 51 -13.90 14.26 21.08
N GLU A 52 -14.57 13.30 21.75
CA GLU A 52 -14.66 13.18 23.20
C GLU A 52 -13.41 12.59 23.86
N ALA A 53 -12.53 11.98 23.07
CA ALA A 53 -11.31 11.31 23.54
C ALA A 53 -10.12 11.61 22.60
N PRO A 54 -9.73 12.90 22.42
CA PRO A 54 -8.71 13.32 21.44
C PRO A 54 -7.29 12.84 21.77
N GLU A 55 -7.06 12.34 22.97
CA GLU A 55 -5.80 11.74 23.42
C GLU A 55 -5.52 10.37 22.78
N PHE A 56 -6.56 9.68 22.28
CA PHE A 56 -6.39 8.45 21.51
C PHE A 56 -6.16 8.76 20.04
N LYS A 57 -5.11 8.17 19.48
CA LYS A 57 -4.71 8.35 18.09
C LYS A 57 -4.63 7.00 17.40
N VAL A 58 -5.22 6.90 16.23
CA VAL A 58 -5.22 5.68 15.42
C VAL A 58 -4.70 5.96 14.02
N THR A 59 -4.02 5.01 13.42
CA THR A 59 -3.80 5.02 11.99
C THR A 59 -5.07 4.54 11.30
N ARG A 60 -5.79 5.46 10.65
CA ARG A 60 -7.16 5.17 10.20
C ARG A 60 -7.25 4.08 9.13
N LEU A 61 -6.28 3.97 8.24
CA LEU A 61 -6.31 3.01 7.13
C LEU A 61 -5.12 2.05 7.13
N SER A 62 -3.94 2.49 6.64
CA SER A 62 -2.73 1.67 6.72
C SER A 62 -2.29 1.51 8.18
N TYR A 63 -1.71 0.37 8.56
CA TYR A 63 -1.53 0.04 9.97
C TYR A 63 -0.12 -0.44 10.33
N VAL A 64 0.65 -0.92 9.35
CA VAL A 64 2.02 -1.39 9.51
C VAL A 64 2.91 -0.91 8.38
N MET A 65 4.22 -0.88 8.60
CA MET A 65 5.23 -0.41 7.66
C MET A 65 6.17 -1.54 7.26
N SER A 66 6.42 -1.69 5.94
CA SER A 66 7.43 -2.59 5.40
C SER A 66 7.98 -2.12 4.05
N LEU A 67 7.15 -1.58 3.18
CA LEU A 67 7.41 -1.48 1.74
C LEU A 67 8.18 -0.22 1.30
N LEU A 68 8.57 0.69 2.20
CA LEU A 68 9.34 1.89 1.83
C LEU A 68 10.82 1.51 1.63
N PRO A 69 11.37 1.65 0.40
CA PRO A 69 12.73 1.21 0.14
C PRO A 69 13.79 1.98 0.94
N PRO A 70 14.81 1.30 1.49
CA PRO A 70 15.93 1.96 2.20
C PRO A 70 16.63 3.04 1.37
N THR A 71 16.60 2.93 0.04
CA THR A 71 17.13 3.98 -0.86
C THR A 71 16.37 5.28 -0.71
N ILE A 72 15.03 5.25 -0.65
CA ILE A 72 14.19 6.44 -0.45
C ILE A 72 14.44 7.00 0.95
N MET A 73 14.49 6.15 1.98
CA MET A 73 14.76 6.58 3.36
C MET A 73 16.07 7.37 3.46
N ARG A 74 17.15 6.82 2.90
CA ARG A 74 18.49 7.48 2.90
C ARG A 74 18.52 8.75 2.07
N GLU A 75 18.00 8.70 0.83
CA GLU A 75 18.07 9.84 -0.10
C GLU A 75 17.26 11.04 0.38
N LEU A 76 16.13 10.79 1.04
CA LEU A 76 15.29 11.82 1.64
C LEU A 76 15.64 12.11 3.11
N GLN A 77 16.64 11.43 3.68
CA GLN A 77 17.13 11.62 5.06
C GLN A 77 16.00 11.49 6.11
N LEU A 78 15.09 10.52 5.92
CA LEU A 78 13.84 10.45 6.69
C LEU A 78 14.05 10.29 8.20
N GLU A 79 15.11 9.60 8.65
CA GLU A 79 15.47 9.48 10.07
C GLU A 79 15.71 10.85 10.72
N ARG A 80 16.35 11.79 9.98
CA ARG A 80 16.55 13.17 10.47
C ARG A 80 15.24 13.95 10.61
N HIS A 81 14.19 13.46 9.97
CA HIS A 81 12.87 14.06 9.96
C HIS A 81 11.85 13.32 10.83
N GLY A 82 12.33 12.38 11.67
CA GLY A 82 11.52 11.67 12.66
C GLY A 82 11.02 10.29 12.20
N TYR A 83 11.48 9.77 11.04
CA TYR A 83 11.17 8.40 10.65
C TYR A 83 11.85 7.41 11.58
N LYS A 84 11.06 6.60 12.27
CA LYS A 84 11.52 5.50 13.12
C LYS A 84 10.47 4.41 13.12
N VAL A 85 10.90 3.16 12.93
CA VAL A 85 10.04 1.98 12.90
C VAL A 85 10.56 0.96 13.89
N HIS A 86 9.67 0.40 14.69
CA HIS A 86 9.96 -0.71 15.61
C HIS A 86 9.61 -2.02 14.93
N PRO A 87 10.50 -3.01 14.90
CA PRO A 87 10.17 -4.33 14.36
C PRO A 87 8.97 -4.94 15.10
N MET A 88 8.08 -5.54 14.33
CA MET A 88 6.91 -6.25 14.85
C MET A 88 7.32 -7.58 15.48
N GLY A 89 6.61 -8.00 16.53
CA GLY A 89 6.72 -9.34 17.11
C GLY A 89 6.11 -10.44 16.23
N PRO A 90 5.73 -11.58 16.80
CA PRO A 90 5.27 -12.73 16.03
C PRO A 90 3.91 -12.50 15.35
N TYR A 91 3.67 -13.18 14.25
CA TYR A 91 2.33 -13.54 13.83
C TYR A 91 1.74 -14.47 14.87
N TYR A 92 0.57 -14.12 15.40
CA TYR A 92 -0.10 -14.86 16.45
C TYR A 92 -1.53 -15.20 16.05
N GLN A 93 -1.85 -16.49 16.07
CA GLN A 93 -3.21 -17.00 15.94
C GLN A 93 -3.54 -17.86 17.14
N ALA A 94 -4.56 -17.47 17.91
CA ALA A 94 -5.18 -18.32 18.93
C ALA A 94 -6.29 -19.16 18.32
N PHE A 95 -6.51 -20.36 18.85
CA PHE A 95 -7.55 -21.28 18.40
C PHE A 95 -8.56 -21.58 19.51
N ALA A 96 -9.79 -21.92 19.12
CA ALA A 96 -10.89 -22.17 20.05
C ALA A 96 -10.66 -23.39 20.97
N ASP A 97 -9.75 -24.29 20.61
CA ASP A 97 -9.34 -25.44 21.44
C ASP A 97 -8.33 -25.08 22.54
N GLY A 98 -7.95 -23.80 22.64
CA GLY A 98 -6.95 -23.30 23.58
C GLY A 98 -5.51 -23.42 23.11
N GLY A 99 -5.28 -23.84 21.87
CA GLY A 99 -3.97 -23.81 21.23
C GLY A 99 -3.63 -22.43 20.63
N SER A 100 -2.35 -22.23 20.32
CA SER A 100 -1.90 -21.05 19.56
C SER A 100 -0.73 -21.41 18.63
N ILE A 101 -0.51 -20.58 17.61
CA ILE A 101 0.68 -20.62 16.76
C ILE A 101 1.35 -19.25 16.77
N LYS A 102 2.66 -19.21 16.91
CA LYS A 102 3.50 -18.00 16.87
C LYS A 102 4.58 -18.18 15.81
N ILE A 103 4.63 -17.29 14.82
CA ILE A 103 5.65 -17.32 13.76
C ILE A 103 6.42 -16.00 13.81
N LEU A 104 7.73 -16.09 14.04
CA LEU A 104 8.66 -14.98 14.09
C LEU A 104 9.37 -14.82 12.75
N ALA A 105 9.68 -13.59 12.36
CA ALA A 105 10.38 -13.32 11.11
C ALA A 105 11.81 -13.90 11.10
N ASP A 106 12.52 -13.85 12.24
CA ASP A 106 13.96 -14.11 12.32
C ASP A 106 14.38 -15.25 13.25
N ASP A 107 13.46 -16.11 13.69
CA ASP A 107 13.78 -17.21 14.60
C ASP A 107 13.31 -18.57 14.06
N ALA A 108 14.05 -19.09 13.08
CA ALA A 108 13.75 -20.38 12.46
C ALA A 108 13.69 -21.55 13.47
N LYS A 109 14.47 -21.49 14.57
CA LYS A 109 14.43 -22.54 15.58
C LYS A 109 13.14 -22.52 16.37
N ARG A 110 12.71 -21.34 16.84
CA ARG A 110 11.42 -21.21 17.53
C ARG A 110 10.25 -21.52 16.61
N ASN A 111 10.30 -21.06 15.36
CA ASN A 111 9.28 -21.39 14.36
C ASN A 111 9.15 -22.90 14.18
N HIS A 112 10.27 -23.62 14.11
CA HIS A 112 10.25 -25.07 14.03
C HIS A 112 9.63 -25.71 15.29
N GLU A 113 9.95 -25.22 16.49
CA GLU A 113 9.36 -25.68 17.75
C GLU A 113 7.85 -25.40 17.81
N GLU A 114 7.41 -24.21 17.44
CA GLU A 114 5.99 -23.80 17.42
C GLU A 114 5.18 -24.62 16.42
N ILE A 115 5.67 -24.73 15.18
CA ILE A 115 4.98 -25.46 14.11
C ILE A 115 4.95 -26.97 14.40
N SER A 116 6.00 -27.52 15.05
CA SER A 116 6.05 -28.93 15.44
C SER A 116 4.94 -29.37 16.39
N LYS A 117 4.30 -28.42 17.10
CA LYS A 117 3.11 -28.70 17.94
C LYS A 117 1.92 -29.15 17.09
N TRP A 118 1.86 -28.72 15.83
CA TRP A 118 0.79 -28.98 14.87
C TRP A 118 1.15 -30.04 13.86
N SER A 119 2.34 -29.95 13.25
CA SER A 119 2.90 -30.93 12.32
C SER A 119 4.43 -30.85 12.29
N LYS A 120 5.06 -31.98 12.59
CA LYS A 120 6.52 -32.12 12.48
C LYS A 120 7.01 -32.01 11.03
N LYS A 121 6.20 -32.50 10.08
CA LYS A 121 6.48 -32.43 8.66
C LYS A 121 6.45 -30.98 8.18
N ASP A 122 5.49 -30.19 8.65
CA ASP A 122 5.38 -28.79 8.30
C ASP A 122 6.53 -27.96 8.90
N ALA A 123 6.95 -28.27 10.13
CA ALA A 123 8.11 -27.64 10.74
C ALA A 123 9.39 -27.85 9.91
N ASP A 124 9.60 -29.07 9.40
CA ASP A 124 10.73 -29.39 8.51
C ASP A 124 10.57 -28.75 7.11
N ALA A 125 9.33 -28.59 6.64
CA ALA A 125 9.02 -27.93 5.38
C ALA A 125 9.24 -26.41 5.46
N MET A 126 8.93 -25.76 6.60
CA MET A 126 9.07 -24.32 6.81
C MET A 126 10.51 -23.85 6.56
N VAL A 127 11.53 -24.60 7.00
CA VAL A 127 12.93 -24.26 6.75
C VAL A 127 13.25 -24.15 5.25
N LYS A 128 12.65 -25.03 4.45
CA LYS A 128 12.83 -25.03 2.98
C LYS A 128 12.00 -23.94 2.32
N TRP A 129 10.81 -23.68 2.87
CA TRP A 129 9.94 -22.59 2.45
C TRP A 129 10.62 -21.24 2.62
N ASP A 130 11.21 -20.95 3.78
CA ASP A 130 11.90 -19.69 4.06
C ASP A 130 13.07 -19.49 3.09
N ALA A 131 13.87 -20.52 2.84
CA ALA A 131 14.95 -20.45 1.86
C ALA A 131 14.45 -20.23 0.44
N TRP A 132 13.33 -20.85 0.05
CA TRP A 132 12.71 -20.70 -1.26
C TRP A 132 12.13 -19.30 -1.44
N MET A 133 11.36 -18.79 -0.45
CA MET A 133 10.80 -17.46 -0.47
C MET A 133 11.87 -16.37 -0.47
N GLY A 134 12.95 -16.53 0.32
CA GLY A 134 14.09 -15.62 0.29
C GLY A 134 14.74 -15.56 -1.09
N GLY A 135 14.95 -16.69 -1.75
CA GLY A 135 15.45 -16.74 -3.13
C GLY A 135 14.53 -16.04 -4.15
N LEU A 136 13.22 -16.11 -3.97
CA LEU A 136 12.26 -15.38 -4.81
C LEU A 136 12.26 -13.89 -4.52
N ALA A 137 12.34 -13.49 -3.24
CA ALA A 137 12.40 -12.09 -2.83
C ALA A 137 13.65 -11.39 -3.41
N ASP A 138 14.79 -12.08 -3.49
CA ASP A 138 16.02 -11.56 -4.13
C ASP A 138 15.82 -11.25 -5.63
N VAL A 139 14.92 -11.94 -6.31
CA VAL A 139 14.59 -11.69 -7.72
C VAL A 139 13.49 -10.65 -7.86
N LEU A 140 12.42 -10.77 -7.08
CA LEU A 140 11.23 -9.91 -7.18
C LEU A 140 11.47 -8.50 -6.62
N GLY A 141 12.18 -8.36 -5.50
CA GLY A 141 12.46 -7.08 -4.86
C GLY A 141 13.10 -6.06 -5.80
N PRO A 142 14.20 -6.37 -6.51
CA PRO A 142 14.78 -5.50 -7.52
C PRO A 142 13.86 -5.18 -8.70
N LEU A 143 12.94 -6.09 -9.07
CA LEU A 143 11.99 -5.86 -10.16
C LEU A 143 10.95 -4.79 -9.78
N LEU A 144 10.53 -4.74 -8.52
CA LEU A 144 9.63 -3.67 -8.04
C LEU A 144 10.23 -2.27 -8.18
N LEU A 145 11.53 -2.14 -7.97
CA LEU A 145 12.26 -0.88 -8.10
C LEU A 145 12.55 -0.51 -9.57
N THR A 146 12.32 -1.44 -10.50
CA THR A 146 12.68 -1.28 -11.90
C THR A 146 11.45 -0.85 -12.71
N VAL A 147 11.60 0.20 -13.52
CA VAL A 147 10.54 0.60 -14.46
C VAL A 147 10.30 -0.55 -15.44
N PRO A 148 9.06 -1.03 -15.60
CA PRO A 148 8.75 -2.10 -16.54
C PRO A 148 9.13 -1.71 -17.97
N PRO A 149 9.72 -2.63 -18.76
CA PRO A 149 10.06 -2.34 -20.13
C PRO A 149 8.82 -2.09 -20.98
N LYS A 150 8.92 -1.17 -21.93
CA LYS A 150 7.86 -0.95 -22.93
C LYS A 150 7.94 -2.03 -23.99
N LEU A 151 7.23 -3.13 -23.75
CA LEU A 151 7.18 -4.26 -24.67
C LEU A 151 6.64 -3.81 -26.03
N GLY A 152 7.28 -4.24 -27.12
CA GLY A 152 6.91 -3.85 -28.49
C GLY A 152 7.37 -2.44 -28.92
N SER A 153 8.01 -1.67 -28.06
CA SER A 153 8.59 -0.37 -28.45
C SER A 153 9.74 -0.55 -29.44
N LYS A 154 9.76 0.29 -30.49
CA LYS A 154 10.85 0.38 -31.47
C LYS A 154 11.83 1.50 -31.15
N ARG A 155 11.68 2.20 -30.03
CA ARG A 155 12.58 3.29 -29.62
C ARG A 155 13.90 2.70 -29.11
N PRO A 156 15.07 3.18 -29.59
CA PRO A 156 16.36 2.63 -29.16
C PRO A 156 16.58 2.66 -27.65
N ALA A 157 16.08 3.70 -26.95
CA ALA A 157 16.20 3.81 -25.50
C ALA A 157 15.44 2.69 -24.76
N ASP A 158 14.21 2.38 -25.20
CA ASP A 158 13.39 1.35 -24.59
C ASP A 158 13.97 -0.05 -24.84
N LEU A 159 14.58 -0.26 -26.03
CA LEU A 159 15.29 -1.51 -26.35
C LEU A 159 16.54 -1.69 -25.46
N VAL A 160 17.30 -0.62 -25.25
CA VAL A 160 18.46 -0.65 -24.34
C VAL A 160 18.03 -0.96 -22.91
N ASP A 161 16.95 -0.38 -22.43
CA ASP A 161 16.43 -0.63 -21.08
C ASP A 161 15.93 -2.09 -20.94
N THR A 162 15.27 -2.63 -21.97
CA THR A 162 14.90 -4.06 -22.04
C THR A 162 16.13 -4.98 -22.01
N LEU A 163 17.16 -4.68 -22.80
CA LEU A 163 18.40 -5.45 -22.81
C LEU A 163 19.15 -5.39 -21.47
N ARG A 164 19.17 -4.22 -20.82
CA ARG A 164 19.76 -4.07 -19.49
C ARG A 164 19.03 -4.93 -18.46
N LEU A 165 17.71 -4.94 -18.50
CA LEU A 165 16.91 -5.79 -17.61
C LEU A 165 17.20 -7.28 -17.83
N ALA A 166 17.21 -7.73 -19.09
CA ALA A 166 17.55 -9.09 -19.44
C ALA A 166 18.98 -9.46 -19.01
N TRP A 167 19.95 -8.56 -19.24
CA TRP A 167 21.34 -8.79 -18.84
C TRP A 167 21.53 -8.85 -17.33
N ARG A 168 20.80 -8.00 -16.58
CA ARG A 168 20.80 -8.00 -15.11
C ARG A 168 20.29 -9.32 -14.54
N ASN A 169 19.27 -9.90 -15.17
CA ASN A 169 18.64 -11.14 -14.73
C ASN A 169 19.17 -12.41 -15.44
N ARG A 170 20.30 -12.31 -16.19
CA ARG A 170 20.87 -13.44 -16.95
C ARG A 170 21.34 -14.63 -16.09
N GLY A 171 21.52 -14.40 -14.80
CA GLY A 171 21.91 -15.43 -13.83
C GLY A 171 20.73 -16.16 -13.18
N VAL A 172 19.50 -15.70 -13.43
CA VAL A 172 18.29 -16.35 -12.90
C VAL A 172 18.08 -17.67 -13.67
N ASP A 173 18.02 -18.77 -12.96
CA ASP A 173 17.86 -20.08 -13.57
C ASP A 173 16.40 -20.35 -13.97
N VAL A 174 16.20 -21.38 -14.82
CA VAL A 174 14.89 -21.74 -15.38
C VAL A 174 13.90 -22.15 -14.29
N ARG A 175 14.36 -22.74 -13.18
CA ARG A 175 13.49 -23.17 -12.08
C ARG A 175 12.91 -21.95 -11.36
N THR A 176 13.74 -20.97 -11.04
CA THR A 176 13.32 -19.70 -10.44
C THR A 176 12.34 -18.95 -11.33
N ILE A 177 12.56 -18.92 -12.67
CA ILE A 177 11.59 -18.34 -13.62
C ILE A 177 10.26 -19.10 -13.56
N GLY A 178 10.32 -20.44 -13.49
CA GLY A 178 9.13 -21.28 -13.34
C GLY A 178 8.38 -20.99 -12.05
N ASP A 179 9.08 -20.83 -10.93
CA ASP A 179 8.48 -20.52 -9.62
C ASP A 179 7.86 -19.13 -9.58
N VAL A 180 8.50 -18.12 -10.16
CA VAL A 180 7.88 -16.77 -10.34
C VAL A 180 6.61 -16.85 -11.19
N THR A 181 6.62 -17.66 -12.27
CA THR A 181 5.44 -17.83 -13.11
C THR A 181 4.30 -18.52 -12.36
N ARG A 182 4.61 -19.52 -11.53
CA ARG A 182 3.63 -20.17 -10.66
C ARG A 182 3.01 -19.19 -9.66
N LEU A 183 3.83 -18.41 -8.94
CA LEU A 183 3.36 -17.39 -8.01
C LEU A 183 2.37 -16.43 -8.64
N MET A 184 2.58 -16.05 -9.89
CA MET A 184 1.68 -15.12 -10.58
C MET A 184 0.31 -15.73 -10.91
N GLY A 185 0.23 -17.05 -11.11
CA GLY A 185 -0.98 -17.73 -11.56
C GLY A 185 -1.68 -18.57 -10.49
N MET A 186 -0.96 -19.06 -9.48
CA MET A 186 -1.51 -19.94 -8.46
C MET A 186 -2.36 -19.19 -7.43
N SER A 187 -3.29 -19.92 -6.82
CA SER A 187 -3.90 -19.51 -5.56
C SER A 187 -2.92 -19.72 -4.41
N ILE A 188 -3.08 -18.95 -3.32
CA ILE A 188 -2.28 -19.19 -2.11
C ILE A 188 -2.64 -20.55 -1.48
N ALA A 189 -3.90 -20.98 -1.58
CA ALA A 189 -4.33 -22.28 -1.09
C ALA A 189 -3.57 -23.43 -1.78
N ASP A 190 -3.55 -23.46 -3.13
CA ASP A 190 -2.82 -24.48 -3.89
C ASP A 190 -1.31 -24.45 -3.58
N LEU A 191 -0.74 -23.24 -3.48
CA LEU A 191 0.67 -23.10 -3.16
C LEU A 191 0.99 -23.68 -1.78
N LEU A 192 0.17 -23.40 -0.77
CA LEU A 192 0.38 -23.91 0.59
C LEU A 192 0.11 -25.43 0.69
N ASP A 193 -0.79 -25.98 -0.10
CA ASP A 193 -1.04 -27.41 -0.18
C ASP A 193 0.16 -28.19 -0.73
N ASP A 194 0.96 -27.58 -1.60
CA ASP A 194 2.22 -28.20 -2.09
C ASP A 194 3.30 -28.29 -0.99
N TRP A 195 3.20 -27.49 0.08
CA TRP A 195 4.23 -27.39 1.13
C TRP A 195 3.82 -27.94 2.49
N PHE A 196 2.57 -27.73 2.92
CA PHE A 196 2.10 -27.96 4.29
C PHE A 196 0.86 -28.86 4.34
N GLU A 197 0.69 -29.57 5.44
CA GLU A 197 -0.48 -30.43 5.66
C GLU A 197 -1.41 -29.91 6.76
N SER A 198 -0.88 -29.16 7.76
CA SER A 198 -1.67 -28.65 8.89
C SER A 198 -2.56 -27.48 8.46
N PRO A 199 -3.87 -27.53 8.70
CA PRO A 199 -4.77 -26.40 8.47
C PRO A 199 -4.37 -25.14 9.24
N GLN A 200 -3.85 -25.29 10.46
CA GLN A 200 -3.42 -24.18 11.30
C GLN A 200 -2.21 -23.45 10.72
N VAL A 201 -1.22 -24.20 10.26
CA VAL A 201 -0.03 -23.64 9.60
C VAL A 201 -0.42 -22.96 8.28
N LYS A 202 -1.24 -23.61 7.46
CA LYS A 202 -1.72 -23.03 6.19
C LYS A 202 -2.56 -21.76 6.42
N GLY A 203 -3.42 -21.74 7.44
CA GLY A 203 -4.20 -20.56 7.81
C GLY A 203 -3.29 -19.36 8.12
N ALA A 204 -2.32 -19.54 9.03
CA ALA A 204 -1.37 -18.50 9.39
C ALA A 204 -0.55 -17.98 8.20
N MET A 205 -0.13 -18.86 7.30
CA MET A 205 0.67 -18.51 6.13
C MET A 205 -0.15 -17.83 5.02
N ALA A 206 -1.46 -18.12 4.91
CA ALA A 206 -2.30 -17.61 3.84
C ALA A 206 -2.69 -16.12 4.01
N VAL A 207 -2.57 -15.56 5.20
CA VAL A 207 -2.93 -14.17 5.54
C VAL A 207 -2.36 -13.18 4.52
N ASN A 208 -1.06 -13.24 4.27
CA ASN A 208 -0.37 -12.32 3.36
C ASN A 208 -0.81 -12.46 1.89
N GLY A 209 -1.49 -13.55 1.53
CA GLY A 209 -2.02 -13.76 0.18
C GLY A 209 -3.37 -13.09 -0.08
N VAL A 210 -4.08 -12.67 0.97
CA VAL A 210 -5.44 -12.14 0.85
C VAL A 210 -5.60 -10.69 1.31
N ILE A 211 -4.64 -10.15 2.05
CA ILE A 211 -4.71 -8.77 2.58
C ILE A 211 -4.98 -7.77 1.44
N GLY A 212 -6.07 -7.01 1.56
CA GLY A 212 -6.44 -5.93 0.65
C GLY A 212 -6.94 -6.35 -0.71
N THR A 213 -7.13 -7.65 -0.97
CA THR A 213 -7.60 -8.15 -2.26
C THR A 213 -9.11 -8.44 -2.26
N TRP A 214 -9.72 -8.29 -3.43
CA TRP A 214 -11.04 -8.85 -3.72
C TRP A 214 -10.87 -10.28 -4.28
N ALA A 215 -10.24 -11.14 -3.49
CA ALA A 215 -9.99 -12.53 -3.81
C ALA A 215 -9.87 -13.35 -2.53
N GLY A 216 -10.53 -14.50 -2.46
CA GLY A 216 -10.34 -15.49 -1.42
C GLY A 216 -9.05 -16.29 -1.64
N PRO A 217 -8.58 -17.06 -0.64
CA PRO A 217 -7.33 -17.79 -0.73
C PRO A 217 -7.29 -18.86 -1.85
N CYS A 218 -8.44 -19.30 -2.35
CA CYS A 218 -8.54 -20.24 -3.49
C CYS A 218 -8.56 -19.55 -4.85
N GLU A 219 -8.58 -18.20 -4.93
CA GLU A 219 -8.60 -17.50 -6.21
C GLU A 219 -7.17 -17.37 -6.79
N PRO A 220 -7.03 -17.51 -8.14
CA PRO A 220 -5.74 -17.35 -8.82
C PRO A 220 -5.09 -15.99 -8.59
N GLY A 221 -3.76 -15.97 -8.45
CA GLY A 221 -2.96 -14.74 -8.26
C GLY A 221 -2.74 -14.36 -6.80
N THR A 222 -3.43 -14.99 -5.84
CA THR A 222 -3.24 -14.70 -4.40
C THR A 222 -1.87 -15.12 -3.89
N ALA A 223 -1.20 -16.10 -4.51
CA ALA A 223 0.18 -16.42 -4.23
C ALA A 223 1.16 -15.26 -4.56
N TYR A 224 0.87 -14.48 -5.62
CA TYR A 224 1.64 -13.26 -5.93
C TYR A 224 1.44 -12.18 -4.87
N VAL A 225 0.22 -12.02 -4.35
CA VAL A 225 -0.07 -11.05 -3.29
C VAL A 225 0.77 -11.36 -2.05
N MET A 226 0.89 -12.62 -1.66
CA MET A 226 1.79 -13.05 -0.58
C MET A 226 3.24 -12.67 -0.86
N ALA A 227 3.75 -12.96 -2.07
CA ALA A 227 5.11 -12.59 -2.44
C ALA A 227 5.33 -11.07 -2.40
N HIS A 228 4.33 -10.28 -2.82
CA HIS A 228 4.37 -8.80 -2.73
C HIS A 228 4.52 -8.31 -1.29
N HIS A 229 3.86 -8.95 -0.32
CA HIS A 229 3.98 -8.61 1.09
C HIS A 229 5.28 -9.14 1.75
N SER A 230 5.97 -10.10 1.12
CA SER A 230 7.18 -10.73 1.66
C SER A 230 8.50 -10.08 1.24
N ILE A 231 8.47 -8.97 0.46
CA ILE A 231 9.67 -8.32 -0.10
C ILE A 231 9.98 -6.94 0.48
N GLY A 232 9.26 -6.54 1.52
CA GLY A 232 9.50 -5.29 2.22
C GLY A 232 10.74 -5.34 3.12
N ASP A 233 11.24 -4.15 3.51
CA ASP A 233 12.35 -3.96 4.43
C ASP A 233 12.10 -2.69 5.25
N ILE A 234 12.03 -2.79 6.55
CA ILE A 234 11.79 -1.65 7.44
C ILE A 234 13.02 -0.75 7.64
N GLY A 235 14.13 -1.08 6.99
CA GLY A 235 15.42 -0.38 7.11
C GLY A 235 16.44 -1.15 7.95
N ASP A 236 16.12 -2.34 8.43
CA ASP A 236 16.98 -3.22 9.21
C ASP A 236 17.80 -4.20 8.35
N GLY A 237 17.53 -4.26 7.04
CA GLY A 237 18.22 -5.12 6.08
C GLY A 237 17.66 -6.55 5.97
N HIS A 238 16.53 -6.82 6.63
CA HIS A 238 15.84 -8.10 6.59
C HIS A 238 14.58 -8.01 5.72
N LEU A 239 14.54 -8.77 4.63
CA LEU A 239 13.37 -8.80 3.74
C LEU A 239 12.19 -9.51 4.43
N GLY A 240 11.00 -8.95 4.23
CA GLY A 240 9.75 -9.49 4.79
C GLY A 240 9.42 -9.01 6.20
N ASN A 241 10.31 -8.24 6.85
CA ASN A 241 10.02 -7.66 8.15
C ASN A 241 9.02 -6.52 8.07
N TRP A 242 8.10 -6.51 9.04
CA TRP A 242 7.11 -5.47 9.25
C TRP A 242 7.36 -4.75 10.57
N GLY A 243 6.82 -3.54 10.71
CA GLY A 243 7.00 -2.80 11.94
C GLY A 243 6.01 -1.68 12.16
N PHE A 244 6.08 -1.12 13.38
CA PHE A 244 5.23 -0.02 13.83
C PHE A 244 6.00 1.29 13.80
N PRO A 245 5.60 2.27 12.97
CA PRO A 245 6.22 3.61 12.98
C PRO A 245 5.83 4.40 14.23
N GLU A 246 6.75 5.17 14.79
CA GLU A 246 6.44 6.17 15.82
C GLU A 246 5.50 7.25 15.26
N GLY A 247 4.45 7.59 16.01
CA GLY A 247 3.36 8.44 15.58
C GLY A 247 2.35 7.74 14.65
N GLY A 248 2.38 6.40 14.61
CA GLY A 248 1.62 5.59 13.66
C GLY A 248 2.07 5.84 12.22
N MET A 249 1.29 5.40 11.23
CA MET A 249 1.63 5.61 9.82
C MET A 249 1.65 7.09 9.42
N GLY A 250 0.95 7.96 10.17
CA GLY A 250 1.05 9.41 10.02
C GLY A 250 2.45 9.95 10.33
N GLY A 251 3.22 9.28 11.20
CA GLY A 251 4.62 9.60 11.46
C GLY A 251 5.50 9.43 10.22
N VAL A 252 5.25 8.37 9.42
CA VAL A 252 5.93 8.18 8.13
C VAL A 252 5.62 9.32 7.16
N ALA A 253 4.35 9.67 7.00
CA ALA A 253 3.93 10.77 6.13
C ALA A 253 4.53 12.10 6.59
N THR A 254 4.54 12.37 7.90
CA THR A 254 5.13 13.58 8.50
C THR A 254 6.64 13.65 8.24
N ALA A 255 7.36 12.54 8.36
CA ALA A 255 8.79 12.50 8.06
C ALA A 255 9.08 12.82 6.59
N ILE A 256 8.26 12.28 5.65
CA ILE A 256 8.38 12.60 4.22
C ILE A 256 8.02 14.07 3.95
N GLU A 257 6.96 14.59 4.57
CA GLU A 257 6.57 16.00 4.46
C GLU A 257 7.68 16.93 4.95
N ASN A 258 8.23 16.68 6.13
CA ASN A 258 9.33 17.47 6.69
C ASN A 258 10.56 17.45 5.78
N SER A 259 10.87 16.30 5.21
CA SER A 259 11.93 16.17 4.21
C SER A 259 11.63 17.02 2.97
N ALA A 260 10.43 16.94 2.41
CA ALA A 260 10.03 17.73 1.25
C ALA A 260 10.13 19.24 1.52
N ARG A 261 9.65 19.70 2.68
CA ARG A 261 9.77 21.10 3.14
C ARG A 261 11.23 21.52 3.32
N SER A 262 12.09 20.66 3.86
CA SER A 262 13.52 20.94 4.04
C SER A 262 14.25 21.16 2.70
N PHE A 263 13.77 20.56 1.63
CA PHE A 263 14.25 20.79 0.28
C PHE A 263 13.57 21.98 -0.44
N GLY A 264 12.61 22.67 0.21
CA GLY A 264 11.95 23.86 -0.30
C GLY A 264 10.59 23.62 -0.96
N ALA A 265 9.97 22.45 -0.81
CA ALA A 265 8.61 22.24 -1.28
C ALA A 265 7.59 23.02 -0.44
N GLU A 266 6.68 23.72 -1.11
CA GLU A 266 5.49 24.31 -0.51
C GLU A 266 4.39 23.23 -0.41
N ILE A 267 3.66 23.19 0.72
CA ILE A 267 2.52 22.28 0.89
C ILE A 267 1.31 23.10 1.28
N ARG A 268 0.27 23.03 0.43
CA ARG A 268 -1.03 23.68 0.63
C ARG A 268 -2.06 22.63 0.98
N LEU A 269 -2.59 22.75 2.17
CA LEU A 269 -3.73 21.98 2.69
C LEU A 269 -5.04 22.68 2.34
N ASN A 270 -6.17 21.95 2.38
CA ASN A 270 -7.49 22.46 2.01
C ASN A 270 -7.48 23.11 0.62
N ALA A 271 -6.72 22.54 -0.32
CA ALA A 271 -6.51 23.02 -1.67
C ALA A 271 -6.96 21.98 -2.72
N PRO A 272 -8.25 21.59 -2.73
CA PRO A 272 -8.76 20.59 -3.64
C PRO A 272 -8.64 21.07 -5.10
N VAL A 273 -8.01 20.24 -5.94
CA VAL A 273 -7.92 20.47 -7.39
C VAL A 273 -9.23 20.04 -8.03
N SER A 274 -9.82 20.90 -8.86
CA SER A 274 -11.04 20.60 -9.61
C SER A 274 -10.77 20.09 -11.02
N ARG A 275 -9.68 20.55 -11.66
CA ARG A 275 -9.27 20.09 -12.99
C ARG A 275 -7.81 20.45 -13.28
N LEU A 276 -7.23 19.76 -14.24
CA LEU A 276 -5.92 20.11 -14.81
C LEU A 276 -6.10 20.98 -16.06
N LEU A 277 -5.20 21.95 -16.22
CA LEU A 277 -5.14 22.78 -17.41
C LEU A 277 -4.36 22.05 -18.49
N VAL A 278 -5.05 21.65 -19.57
CA VAL A 278 -4.42 20.94 -20.69
C VAL A 278 -4.64 21.72 -21.98
N GLU A 279 -3.54 22.05 -22.66
CA GLU A 279 -3.57 22.77 -23.94
C GLU A 279 -2.65 22.05 -24.95
N ASN A 280 -3.15 21.75 -26.12
CA ASN A 280 -2.41 21.10 -27.20
C ASN A 280 -1.69 19.80 -26.76
N GLY A 281 -2.36 18.97 -25.94
CA GLY A 281 -1.83 17.71 -25.41
C GLY A 281 -0.71 17.87 -24.37
N ARG A 282 -0.60 19.05 -23.75
CA ARG A 282 0.38 19.35 -22.69
C ARG A 282 -0.31 19.97 -21.48
N VAL A 283 0.12 19.56 -20.28
CA VAL A 283 -0.33 20.20 -19.05
C VAL A 283 0.28 21.59 -18.89
N GLN A 284 -0.51 22.53 -18.37
CA GLN A 284 -0.14 23.92 -18.11
C GLN A 284 -0.27 24.30 -16.63
N GLY A 285 -0.88 23.43 -15.82
CA GLY A 285 -1.12 23.69 -14.40
C GLY A 285 -2.39 23.01 -13.89
N ALA A 286 -2.91 23.54 -12.79
CA ALA A 286 -4.11 23.06 -12.12
C ALA A 286 -5.04 24.21 -11.72
N VAL A 287 -6.32 23.91 -11.62
CA VAL A 287 -7.37 24.83 -11.10
C VAL A 287 -7.89 24.24 -9.80
N LEU A 288 -7.92 25.05 -8.76
CA LEU A 288 -8.50 24.68 -7.47
C LEU A 288 -10.03 24.80 -7.50
N ALA A 289 -10.71 24.17 -6.54
CA ALA A 289 -12.16 24.25 -6.43
C ALA A 289 -12.68 25.68 -6.17
N ASN A 290 -11.86 26.57 -5.58
CA ASN A 290 -12.19 27.99 -5.39
C ASN A 290 -11.98 28.84 -6.66
N GLY A 291 -11.53 28.25 -7.77
CA GLY A 291 -11.29 28.91 -9.05
C GLY A 291 -9.88 29.47 -9.24
N ASP A 292 -8.99 29.37 -8.26
CA ASP A 292 -7.61 29.83 -8.42
C ASP A 292 -6.84 28.94 -9.40
N GLU A 293 -6.07 29.59 -10.28
CA GLU A 293 -5.20 28.89 -11.24
C GLU A 293 -3.73 28.92 -10.80
N LEU A 294 -3.10 27.75 -10.77
CA LEU A 294 -1.67 27.60 -10.60
C LEU A 294 -1.06 27.08 -11.90
N ARG A 295 0.03 27.72 -12.35
CA ARG A 295 0.71 27.36 -13.60
C ARG A 295 2.01 26.64 -13.34
N ALA A 296 2.23 25.52 -14.04
CA ALA A 296 3.48 24.77 -14.05
C ALA A 296 3.60 23.93 -15.31
N PRO A 297 4.80 23.79 -15.89
CA PRO A 297 5.06 22.93 -17.04
C PRO A 297 5.12 21.43 -16.68
N VAL A 298 5.23 21.11 -15.38
CA VAL A 298 5.25 19.75 -14.84
C VAL A 298 4.15 19.62 -13.81
N VAL A 299 3.33 18.57 -13.95
CA VAL A 299 2.34 18.16 -12.95
C VAL A 299 2.55 16.67 -12.63
N VAL A 300 2.60 16.33 -11.35
CA VAL A 300 2.63 14.95 -10.88
C VAL A 300 1.35 14.68 -10.11
N SER A 301 0.57 13.68 -10.52
CA SER A 301 -0.65 13.30 -9.82
C SER A 301 -0.44 12.00 -9.06
N SER A 302 -0.73 11.99 -7.75
CA SER A 302 -0.76 10.79 -6.91
C SER A 302 -2.19 10.26 -6.70
N LEU A 303 -3.17 10.86 -7.37
CA LEU A 303 -4.57 10.47 -7.28
C LEU A 303 -4.84 9.15 -8.02
N HIS A 304 -5.97 8.54 -7.69
CA HIS A 304 -6.46 7.38 -8.43
C HIS A 304 -6.61 7.70 -9.95
N PRO A 305 -6.30 6.75 -10.87
CA PRO A 305 -6.34 7.01 -12.32
C PRO A 305 -7.68 7.53 -12.84
N ARG A 306 -8.83 7.04 -12.34
CA ARG A 306 -10.13 7.57 -12.73
C ARG A 306 -10.23 9.06 -12.41
N THR A 307 -9.94 9.45 -11.18
CA THR A 307 -9.97 10.85 -10.74
C THR A 307 -8.97 11.71 -11.51
N ALA A 308 -7.71 11.23 -11.65
CA ALA A 308 -6.67 11.99 -12.33
C ALA A 308 -6.97 12.19 -13.82
N PHE A 309 -7.40 11.14 -14.53
CA PHE A 309 -7.50 11.16 -15.98
C PHE A 309 -8.91 11.44 -16.48
N LEU A 310 -9.93 10.75 -15.94
CA LEU A 310 -11.29 10.91 -16.44
C LEU A 310 -11.94 12.21 -15.95
N ASP A 311 -11.67 12.59 -14.69
CA ASP A 311 -12.29 13.77 -14.08
C ASP A 311 -11.42 15.03 -14.25
N HIS A 312 -10.15 15.00 -13.83
CA HIS A 312 -9.32 16.21 -13.83
C HIS A 312 -8.72 16.55 -15.20
N VAL A 313 -8.26 15.57 -15.98
CA VAL A 313 -7.76 15.79 -17.35
C VAL A 313 -8.93 15.92 -18.33
N GLY A 314 -9.95 15.10 -18.14
CA GLY A 314 -11.11 14.99 -19.02
C GLY A 314 -10.87 14.12 -20.26
N ARG A 315 -11.86 13.29 -20.59
CA ARG A 315 -11.81 12.28 -21.67
C ARG A 315 -11.41 12.86 -23.02
N ALA A 316 -11.82 14.07 -23.33
CA ALA A 316 -11.55 14.73 -24.62
C ALA A 316 -10.07 15.03 -24.85
N ASN A 317 -9.24 15.06 -23.79
CA ASN A 317 -7.80 15.31 -23.85
C ASN A 317 -6.96 14.02 -23.91
N LEU A 318 -7.60 12.85 -23.96
CA LEU A 318 -6.97 11.54 -23.86
C LEU A 318 -7.27 10.67 -25.09
N PRO A 319 -6.37 9.76 -25.49
CA PRO A 319 -6.65 8.74 -26.49
C PRO A 319 -7.79 7.80 -26.04
N SER A 320 -8.63 7.37 -26.95
CA SER A 320 -9.80 6.56 -26.66
C SER A 320 -9.47 5.17 -26.08
N ASP A 321 -8.35 4.58 -26.50
CA ASP A 321 -7.85 3.31 -25.95
C ASP A 321 -7.40 3.47 -24.49
N PHE A 322 -6.68 4.55 -24.17
CA PHE A 322 -6.31 4.87 -22.79
C PHE A 322 -7.54 5.14 -21.91
N VAL A 323 -8.53 5.89 -22.41
CA VAL A 323 -9.80 6.12 -21.67
C VAL A 323 -10.46 4.80 -21.33
N ARG A 324 -10.61 3.91 -22.31
CA ARG A 324 -11.19 2.57 -22.12
C ARG A 324 -10.43 1.77 -21.07
N ASP A 325 -9.07 1.76 -21.11
CA ASP A 325 -8.25 1.02 -20.18
C ASP A 325 -8.43 1.54 -18.74
N ILE A 326 -8.59 2.87 -18.54
CA ILE A 326 -8.87 3.45 -17.22
C ILE A 326 -10.32 3.20 -16.77
N GLU A 327 -11.30 3.20 -17.68
CA GLU A 327 -12.71 2.89 -17.36
C GLU A 327 -12.90 1.44 -16.92
N THR A 328 -12.15 0.52 -17.51
CA THR A 328 -12.20 -0.92 -17.19
C THR A 328 -11.26 -1.33 -16.06
N TRP A 329 -10.51 -0.38 -15.50
CA TRP A 329 -9.59 -0.62 -14.38
C TRP A 329 -10.35 -1.09 -13.15
N LYS A 330 -10.02 -2.30 -12.68
CA LYS A 330 -10.70 -2.93 -11.54
C LYS A 330 -10.18 -2.40 -10.22
N THR A 331 -11.11 -2.02 -9.35
CA THR A 331 -10.82 -1.43 -8.01
C THR A 331 -11.71 -2.02 -6.93
N ARG A 332 -12.16 -3.26 -7.10
CA ARG A 332 -13.00 -3.91 -6.12
C ARG A 332 -12.26 -4.07 -4.79
N SER A 333 -12.99 -3.94 -3.69
CA SER A 333 -12.50 -4.13 -2.34
C SER A 333 -13.63 -4.62 -1.44
N GLY A 334 -13.28 -5.37 -0.43
CA GLY A 334 -14.18 -5.80 0.64
C GLY A 334 -13.58 -5.53 2.00
N VAL A 335 -12.70 -4.54 2.08
CA VAL A 335 -11.95 -4.18 3.30
C VAL A 335 -12.79 -3.29 4.20
N VAL A 336 -12.85 -3.63 5.48
CA VAL A 336 -13.35 -2.75 6.55
C VAL A 336 -12.24 -2.56 7.57
N LYS A 337 -11.97 -1.32 7.95
CA LYS A 337 -10.98 -1.00 8.97
C LYS A 337 -11.68 -0.71 10.29
N ILE A 338 -11.29 -1.42 11.36
CA ILE A 338 -11.83 -1.21 12.71
C ILE A 338 -10.68 -0.76 13.60
N ASN A 339 -10.80 0.42 14.20
CA ASN A 339 -9.85 0.96 15.16
C ASN A 339 -10.51 1.01 16.54
N LEU A 340 -9.81 0.52 17.56
CA LEU A 340 -10.32 0.37 18.91
C LEU A 340 -9.38 1.05 19.90
N ALA A 341 -9.96 1.75 20.88
CA ALA A 341 -9.29 2.12 22.11
C ALA A 341 -9.68 1.09 23.17
N LEU A 342 -8.70 0.53 23.87
CA LEU A 342 -8.88 -0.55 24.84
C LEU A 342 -8.44 -0.10 26.23
N ALA A 343 -9.18 -0.50 27.28
CA ALA A 343 -8.82 -0.30 28.68
C ALA A 343 -7.69 -1.23 29.14
N GLU A 344 -7.56 -2.39 28.51
CA GLU A 344 -6.54 -3.39 28.82
C GLU A 344 -6.23 -4.23 27.58
N LEU A 345 -5.13 -5.00 27.60
CA LEU A 345 -4.76 -5.91 26.52
C LEU A 345 -5.71 -7.12 26.48
N PRO A 346 -5.95 -7.72 25.28
CA PRO A 346 -6.71 -8.95 25.15
C PRO A 346 -6.09 -10.10 25.95
N ASP A 347 -6.89 -10.76 26.79
CA ASP A 347 -6.51 -11.92 27.61
C ASP A 347 -6.89 -13.21 26.87
N PHE A 348 -5.98 -13.70 26.03
CA PHE A 348 -6.23 -14.89 25.23
C PHE A 348 -6.25 -16.16 26.05
N ILE A 349 -7.28 -17.00 25.87
CA ILE A 349 -7.40 -18.31 26.54
C ILE A 349 -6.16 -19.18 26.31
N ALA A 350 -5.60 -19.11 25.10
CA ALA A 350 -4.42 -19.89 24.72
C ALA A 350 -3.11 -19.42 25.38
N ASP A 351 -2.99 -18.12 25.67
CA ASP A 351 -1.82 -17.49 26.29
C ASP A 351 -2.29 -16.45 27.33
N PRO A 352 -2.75 -16.85 28.52
CA PRO A 352 -3.46 -15.98 29.46
C PRO A 352 -2.63 -14.87 30.06
N GLY A 353 -3.28 -13.71 30.28
CA GLY A 353 -2.75 -12.55 31.01
C GLY A 353 -2.91 -11.24 30.26
N THR A 354 -3.36 -10.19 30.95
CA THR A 354 -3.52 -8.82 30.44
C THR A 354 -2.23 -7.98 30.51
N ASN A 355 -1.17 -8.50 31.14
CA ASN A 355 0.16 -7.86 31.07
C ASN A 355 0.73 -8.02 29.66
N LEU A 356 1.58 -7.07 29.25
CA LEU A 356 2.26 -7.12 27.95
C LEU A 356 3.03 -8.45 27.79
N GLN A 357 2.66 -9.20 26.77
CA GLN A 357 3.30 -10.43 26.35
C GLN A 357 3.76 -10.30 24.89
N GLU A 358 4.60 -11.22 24.44
CA GLU A 358 5.18 -11.18 23.10
C GLU A 358 4.12 -11.16 21.99
N HIS A 359 3.07 -11.97 22.09
CA HIS A 359 2.00 -12.00 21.09
C HIS A 359 1.22 -10.69 20.94
N HIS A 360 1.20 -9.83 21.97
CA HIS A 360 0.61 -8.48 21.85
C HIS A 360 1.48 -7.52 21.03
N THR A 361 2.76 -7.85 20.79
CA THR A 361 3.69 -7.00 20.07
C THR A 361 3.72 -7.29 18.57
N GLY A 362 3.01 -8.31 18.13
CA GLY A 362 2.97 -8.75 16.75
C GLY A 362 1.64 -8.49 16.05
N SER A 363 1.36 -9.32 15.07
CA SER A 363 0.07 -9.40 14.41
C SER A 363 -0.81 -10.45 15.10
N VAL A 364 -2.02 -10.08 15.46
CA VAL A 364 -3.02 -10.94 16.13
C VAL A 364 -4.08 -11.31 15.11
N GLU A 365 -3.97 -12.52 14.59
CA GLU A 365 -4.73 -12.96 13.43
C GLU A 365 -6.10 -13.54 13.81
N MET A 366 -7.06 -13.37 12.89
CA MET A 366 -8.30 -14.15 12.83
C MET A 366 -8.36 -14.89 11.49
N ALA A 367 -7.49 -15.90 11.36
CA ALA A 367 -7.27 -16.70 10.16
C ALA A 367 -6.99 -18.17 10.52
N PRO A 368 -7.91 -18.86 11.24
CA PRO A 368 -7.62 -20.19 11.79
C PRO A 368 -7.41 -21.28 10.74
N SER A 369 -7.88 -21.07 9.51
CA SER A 369 -7.60 -21.96 8.37
C SER A 369 -7.87 -21.26 7.04
N VAL A 370 -7.41 -21.87 5.95
CA VAL A 370 -7.69 -21.43 4.56
C VAL A 370 -9.19 -21.45 4.28
N GLU A 371 -9.89 -22.49 4.73
CA GLU A 371 -11.33 -22.67 4.53
C GLU A 371 -12.15 -21.58 5.26
N TYR A 372 -11.69 -21.14 6.44
CA TYR A 372 -12.32 -20.03 7.16
C TYR A 372 -12.29 -18.74 6.33
N MET A 373 -11.15 -18.39 5.79
CA MET A 373 -10.97 -17.19 4.96
C MET A 373 -11.71 -17.32 3.63
N GLU A 374 -11.71 -18.51 3.02
CA GLU A 374 -12.45 -18.76 1.78
C GLU A 374 -13.95 -18.60 2.00
N GLN A 375 -14.50 -19.12 3.11
CA GLN A 375 -15.92 -18.95 3.43
C GLN A 375 -16.28 -17.47 3.63
N ALA A 376 -15.45 -16.70 4.32
CA ALA A 376 -15.63 -15.26 4.51
C ALA A 376 -15.68 -14.51 3.16
N PHE A 377 -14.82 -14.87 2.21
CA PHE A 377 -14.84 -14.33 0.85
C PHE A 377 -16.09 -14.75 0.08
N GLN A 378 -16.50 -16.03 0.16
CA GLN A 378 -17.69 -16.52 -0.52
C GLN A 378 -18.97 -15.86 -0.01
N ASP A 379 -19.08 -15.55 1.29
CA ASP A 379 -20.19 -14.77 1.83
C ASP A 379 -20.28 -13.40 1.12
N ALA A 380 -19.17 -12.68 1.03
CA ALA A 380 -19.13 -11.36 0.39
C ALA A 380 -19.39 -11.42 -1.12
N ARG A 381 -18.85 -12.41 -1.81
CA ARG A 381 -19.09 -12.67 -3.22
C ARG A 381 -20.56 -12.96 -3.51
N ASN A 382 -21.27 -13.55 -2.56
CA ASN A 382 -22.72 -13.81 -2.62
C ASN A 382 -23.56 -12.62 -2.11
N GLY A 383 -22.98 -11.43 -1.94
CA GLY A 383 -23.68 -10.20 -1.58
C GLY A 383 -23.99 -10.06 -0.08
N LYS A 384 -23.31 -10.79 0.80
CA LYS A 384 -23.48 -10.71 2.25
C LYS A 384 -22.13 -10.43 2.92
N ALA A 385 -22.11 -9.54 3.89
CA ALA A 385 -20.90 -9.38 4.70
C ALA A 385 -20.56 -10.69 5.43
N ALA A 386 -19.28 -11.03 5.48
CA ALA A 386 -18.79 -12.27 6.08
C ALA A 386 -19.45 -12.54 7.46
N VAL A 387 -19.94 -13.76 7.64
CA VAL A 387 -20.51 -14.19 8.91
C VAL A 387 -19.43 -14.34 9.97
N ARG A 388 -18.30 -14.86 9.58
CA ARG A 388 -17.06 -14.93 10.40
C ARG A 388 -15.93 -14.23 9.65
N PRO A 389 -15.71 -12.92 9.93
CA PRO A 389 -14.73 -12.15 9.18
C PRO A 389 -13.29 -12.59 9.43
N PHE A 390 -12.45 -12.47 8.41
CA PHE A 390 -10.99 -12.49 8.51
C PHE A 390 -10.47 -11.18 9.10
N SER A 391 -9.41 -11.24 9.91
CA SER A 391 -8.71 -10.04 10.39
C SER A 391 -7.21 -10.29 10.55
N ASP A 392 -6.44 -9.25 10.21
CA ASP A 392 -5.07 -9.01 10.65
C ASP A 392 -5.10 -7.85 11.65
N GLY A 393 -4.89 -8.14 12.92
CA GLY A 393 -5.00 -7.19 14.03
C GLY A 393 -3.63 -6.82 14.61
N VAL A 394 -3.43 -5.54 14.97
CA VAL A 394 -2.18 -5.08 15.58
C VAL A 394 -2.43 -4.13 16.75
N ILE A 395 -1.50 -4.09 17.70
CA ILE A 395 -1.58 -3.23 18.91
C ILE A 395 -0.36 -2.30 18.96
N PRO A 396 -0.27 -1.25 18.09
CA PRO A 396 0.91 -0.42 17.94
C PRO A 396 1.30 0.34 19.21
N SER A 397 0.37 0.59 20.13
CA SER A 397 0.63 1.20 21.43
C SER A 397 1.51 0.34 22.36
N THR A 398 1.79 -0.90 22.02
CA THR A 398 2.78 -1.74 22.73
C THR A 398 4.20 -1.21 22.57
N PHE A 399 4.48 -0.51 21.48
CA PHE A 399 5.75 0.16 21.20
C PHE A 399 5.66 1.68 21.33
N ASP A 400 4.60 2.29 20.78
CA ASP A 400 4.44 3.75 20.74
C ASP A 400 3.37 4.23 21.73
N ARG A 401 3.81 4.65 22.89
CA ARG A 401 2.95 5.17 23.96
C ARG A 401 2.37 6.57 23.67
N SER A 402 2.81 7.24 22.62
CA SER A 402 2.24 8.54 22.22
C SER A 402 0.84 8.44 21.58
N LEU A 403 0.38 7.21 21.30
CA LEU A 403 -0.89 6.95 20.66
C LEU A 403 -2.08 6.93 21.62
N CYS A 404 -1.85 6.73 22.92
CA CYS A 404 -2.93 6.64 23.91
C CYS A 404 -2.43 6.94 25.33
N PRO A 405 -3.33 7.25 26.28
CA PRO A 405 -2.98 7.42 27.70
C PRO A 405 -2.32 6.19 28.32
N GLU A 406 -1.57 6.41 29.39
CA GLU A 406 -0.95 5.32 30.16
C GLU A 406 -2.00 4.35 30.70
N GLY A 407 -1.72 3.05 30.61
CA GLY A 407 -2.63 1.98 31.04
C GLY A 407 -3.72 1.63 30.02
N THR A 408 -3.79 2.34 28.88
CA THR A 408 -4.72 2.02 27.79
C THR A 408 -3.98 1.58 26.54
N HIS A 409 -4.70 1.08 25.53
CA HIS A 409 -4.10 0.58 24.30
C HIS A 409 -4.90 0.98 23.06
N ILE A 410 -4.24 0.99 21.91
CA ILE A 410 -4.86 1.07 20.59
C ILE A 410 -4.73 -0.29 19.93
N MET A 411 -5.84 -0.83 19.43
CA MET A 411 -5.84 -2.00 18.54
C MET A 411 -6.45 -1.62 17.21
N SER A 412 -5.83 -2.07 16.15
CA SER A 412 -6.19 -1.74 14.78
C SER A 412 -6.42 -3.04 14.02
N LEU A 413 -7.67 -3.28 13.58
CA LEU A 413 -8.06 -4.48 12.86
C LEU A 413 -8.23 -4.16 11.38
N PHE A 414 -7.45 -4.79 10.55
CA PHE A 414 -7.67 -4.83 9.11
C PHE A 414 -8.54 -6.05 8.82
N THR A 415 -9.78 -5.82 8.38
CA THR A 415 -10.76 -6.90 8.27
C THR A 415 -11.31 -7.08 6.85
N GLN A 416 -11.73 -8.27 6.50
CA GLN A 416 -12.32 -8.66 5.21
C GLN A 416 -13.32 -9.82 5.43
N TRP A 417 -14.33 -9.98 4.62
CA TRP A 417 -14.80 -9.23 3.45
C TRP A 417 -16.24 -8.75 3.65
N VAL A 418 -16.54 -7.60 3.09
CA VAL A 418 -17.89 -7.16 2.79
C VAL A 418 -18.11 -7.13 1.28
N PRO A 419 -19.36 -7.10 0.76
CA PRO A 419 -19.61 -7.01 -0.68
C PRO A 419 -18.92 -5.81 -1.33
N GLU A 420 -18.36 -5.98 -2.53
CA GLU A 420 -17.67 -4.91 -3.27
C GLU A 420 -18.57 -3.68 -3.55
N SER A 421 -19.87 -3.94 -3.77
CA SER A 421 -20.89 -2.89 -4.00
C SER A 421 -21.07 -1.95 -2.80
N TRP A 422 -20.60 -2.32 -1.61
CA TRP A 422 -20.68 -1.47 -0.43
C TRP A 422 -19.73 -0.26 -0.47
N SER A 423 -18.96 -0.12 -1.53
CA SER A 423 -18.22 1.11 -1.84
C SER A 423 -19.09 2.17 -2.55
N GLU A 424 -20.23 1.79 -3.15
CA GLU A 424 -21.07 2.68 -3.96
C GLU A 424 -22.01 3.55 -3.13
N GLU A 425 -22.46 3.03 -1.97
CA GLU A 425 -23.37 3.72 -1.05
C GLU A 425 -23.07 3.35 0.41
N PRO A 426 -23.49 4.18 1.39
CA PRO A 426 -23.26 3.88 2.80
C PRO A 426 -24.16 2.73 3.28
N HIS A 427 -23.57 1.80 4.04
CA HIS A 427 -24.23 0.65 4.67
C HIS A 427 -24.02 0.70 6.19
N ALA A 428 -24.36 1.84 6.83
CA ALA A 428 -23.96 2.12 8.20
C ALA A 428 -24.39 1.04 9.21
N GLU A 429 -25.63 0.56 9.14
CA GLU A 429 -26.15 -0.46 10.05
C GLU A 429 -25.47 -1.82 9.82
N GLU A 430 -25.29 -2.21 8.56
CA GLU A 430 -24.65 -3.49 8.18
C GLU A 430 -23.17 -3.50 8.51
N ILE A 431 -22.49 -2.36 8.35
CA ILE A 431 -21.06 -2.18 8.70
C ILE A 431 -20.87 -2.28 10.21
N GLU A 432 -21.74 -1.65 11.01
CA GLU A 432 -21.70 -1.78 12.47
C GLU A 432 -21.98 -3.22 12.92
N ALA A 433 -22.97 -3.89 12.32
CA ALA A 433 -23.24 -5.30 12.57
C ALA A 433 -22.08 -6.23 12.15
N TYR A 434 -21.34 -5.87 11.08
CA TYR A 434 -20.12 -6.57 10.69
C TYR A 434 -19.01 -6.39 11.73
N ALA A 435 -18.82 -5.16 12.21
CA ALA A 435 -17.83 -4.87 13.25
C ALA A 435 -18.16 -5.61 14.57
N ASP A 436 -19.43 -5.69 14.94
CA ASP A 436 -19.86 -6.48 16.10
C ASP A 436 -19.50 -7.96 15.96
N ARG A 437 -19.73 -8.56 14.79
CA ARG A 437 -19.32 -9.97 14.53
C ARG A 437 -17.82 -10.16 14.64
N MET A 438 -17.02 -9.20 14.12
CA MET A 438 -15.57 -9.27 14.25
C MET A 438 -15.13 -9.22 15.72
N ILE A 439 -15.70 -8.31 16.50
CA ILE A 439 -15.45 -8.18 17.93
C ILE A 439 -15.85 -9.47 18.66
N ASP A 440 -16.99 -10.06 18.32
CA ASP A 440 -17.45 -11.32 18.91
C ASP A 440 -16.50 -12.49 18.57
N CYS A 441 -15.92 -12.55 17.35
CA CYS A 441 -14.90 -13.54 17.02
C CYS A 441 -13.65 -13.41 17.90
N TYR A 442 -13.16 -12.20 18.16
CA TYR A 442 -12.05 -12.00 19.10
C TYR A 442 -12.44 -12.33 20.52
N ASN A 443 -13.68 -11.99 20.94
CA ASN A 443 -14.16 -12.26 22.31
C ASN A 443 -14.32 -13.76 22.62
N GLU A 444 -14.55 -14.58 21.59
CA GLU A 444 -14.51 -16.05 21.73
C GLU A 444 -13.13 -16.55 22.17
N LEU A 445 -12.04 -15.87 21.74
CA LEU A 445 -10.65 -16.26 22.01
C LEU A 445 -10.04 -15.50 23.20
N ALA A 446 -10.54 -14.30 23.49
CA ALA A 446 -10.13 -13.42 24.58
C ALA A 446 -11.38 -12.85 25.28
N PRO A 447 -11.92 -13.52 26.35
CA PRO A 447 -13.21 -13.17 26.94
C PRO A 447 -13.35 -11.75 27.50
N ASN A 448 -12.24 -11.07 27.82
CA ASN A 448 -12.22 -9.68 28.24
C ASN A 448 -12.29 -8.67 27.07
N PHE A 449 -12.11 -9.12 25.83
CA PHE A 449 -11.89 -8.23 24.68
C PHE A 449 -13.04 -7.23 24.47
N LYS A 450 -14.28 -7.73 24.38
CA LYS A 450 -15.46 -6.87 24.14
C LYS A 450 -15.67 -5.86 25.26
N SER A 451 -15.45 -6.27 26.51
CA SER A 451 -15.63 -5.40 27.69
C SER A 451 -14.49 -4.39 27.86
N SER A 452 -13.32 -4.62 27.25
CA SER A 452 -12.18 -3.70 27.30
C SER A 452 -12.30 -2.54 26.32
N ILE A 453 -13.24 -2.57 25.36
CA ILE A 453 -13.39 -1.54 24.33
C ILE A 453 -13.95 -0.26 24.95
N LEU A 454 -13.16 0.83 24.89
CA LEU A 454 -13.55 2.17 25.32
C LEU A 454 -14.18 2.96 24.17
N HIS A 455 -13.57 2.92 22.99
CA HIS A 455 -14.03 3.61 21.80
C HIS A 455 -13.81 2.75 20.55
N ARG A 456 -14.67 2.95 19.55
CA ARG A 456 -14.63 2.24 18.26
C ARG A 456 -14.79 3.23 17.11
N ASP A 457 -13.94 3.09 16.09
CA ASP A 457 -14.03 3.79 14.79
C ASP A 457 -14.02 2.73 13.70
N VAL A 458 -15.04 2.73 12.85
CA VAL A 458 -15.18 1.78 11.75
C VAL A 458 -15.15 2.54 10.44
N VAL A 459 -14.30 2.16 9.52
CA VAL A 459 -14.15 2.81 8.21
C VAL A 459 -14.50 1.80 7.12
N SER A 460 -15.61 2.03 6.47
CA SER A 460 -16.15 1.22 5.37
C SER A 460 -15.44 1.49 4.04
N PRO A 461 -15.62 0.63 3.01
CA PRO A 461 -15.14 0.92 1.65
C PRO A 461 -15.67 2.24 1.09
N TYR A 462 -16.93 2.59 1.38
CA TYR A 462 -17.54 3.86 0.99
C TYR A 462 -16.81 5.06 1.61
N GLU A 463 -16.57 5.04 2.91
CA GLU A 463 -15.83 6.11 3.59
C GLU A 463 -14.38 6.20 3.14
N MET A 464 -13.72 5.06 2.84
CA MET A 464 -12.39 5.06 2.24
C MET A 464 -12.36 5.82 0.92
N GLU A 465 -13.38 5.69 0.08
CA GLU A 465 -13.48 6.43 -1.16
C GLU A 465 -13.80 7.91 -0.92
N GLN A 466 -14.81 8.22 -0.11
CA GLN A 466 -15.28 9.60 0.09
C GLN A 466 -14.26 10.48 0.84
N GLU A 467 -13.63 9.93 1.88
CA GLU A 467 -12.71 10.72 2.72
C GLU A 467 -11.27 10.73 2.18
N TYR A 468 -10.82 9.65 1.56
CA TYR A 468 -9.41 9.46 1.20
C TYR A 468 -9.17 9.31 -0.30
N GLY A 469 -10.23 9.26 -1.11
CA GLY A 469 -10.13 9.11 -2.56
C GLY A 469 -9.64 7.71 -3.00
N LEU A 470 -9.84 6.70 -2.15
CA LEU A 470 -9.53 5.30 -2.48
C LEU A 470 -10.71 4.70 -3.24
N VAL A 471 -10.76 4.93 -4.55
CA VAL A 471 -11.87 4.49 -5.41
C VAL A 471 -12.17 3.01 -5.21
N GLY A 472 -13.45 2.68 -4.97
CA GLY A 472 -13.91 1.33 -4.63
C GLY A 472 -13.46 0.84 -3.24
N GLY A 473 -12.95 1.73 -2.36
CA GLY A 473 -12.31 1.35 -1.11
C GLY A 473 -11.01 0.55 -1.30
N ASN A 474 -10.44 0.54 -2.51
CA ASN A 474 -9.27 -0.29 -2.84
C ASN A 474 -7.97 0.36 -2.38
N ILE A 475 -7.29 -0.27 -1.41
CA ILE A 475 -6.06 0.23 -0.79
C ILE A 475 -4.84 0.26 -1.73
N PHE A 476 -4.89 -0.45 -2.86
CA PHE A 476 -3.82 -0.51 -3.86
C PHE A 476 -4.06 0.40 -5.07
N HIS A 477 -5.16 1.17 -5.08
CA HIS A 477 -5.63 1.92 -6.25
C HIS A 477 -5.90 1.03 -7.49
N GLY A 478 -6.14 -0.25 -7.28
CA GLY A 478 -6.42 -1.25 -8.31
C GLY A 478 -6.00 -2.64 -7.86
N GLU A 479 -6.77 -3.64 -8.26
CA GLU A 479 -6.51 -5.03 -7.91
C GLU A 479 -5.11 -5.48 -8.31
N LEU A 480 -4.52 -6.37 -7.51
CA LEU A 480 -3.22 -7.00 -7.80
C LEU A 480 -3.41 -8.28 -8.64
N SER A 481 -4.29 -8.23 -9.62
CA SER A 481 -4.52 -9.31 -10.57
C SER A 481 -3.53 -9.22 -11.73
N ILE A 482 -3.19 -10.37 -12.33
CA ILE A 482 -2.10 -10.47 -13.33
C ILE A 482 -2.30 -9.52 -14.54
N GLU A 483 -3.54 -9.28 -14.94
CA GLU A 483 -3.88 -8.36 -16.03
C GLU A 483 -3.74 -6.89 -15.64
N GLN A 484 -3.48 -6.58 -14.36
CA GLN A 484 -3.28 -5.23 -13.83
C GLN A 484 -1.91 -5.04 -13.18
N LEU A 485 -0.93 -5.88 -13.51
CA LEU A 485 0.42 -5.83 -12.96
C LEU A 485 1.46 -5.41 -14.00
N PHE A 486 2.64 -5.04 -13.53
CA PHE A 486 3.82 -4.71 -14.34
C PHE A 486 3.54 -3.70 -15.46
N HIS A 487 3.77 -4.09 -16.71
CA HIS A 487 3.62 -3.23 -17.88
C HIS A 487 2.17 -2.90 -18.23
N MET A 488 1.21 -3.57 -17.61
CA MET A 488 -0.23 -3.29 -17.74
C MET A 488 -0.72 -2.22 -16.75
N ARG A 489 0.08 -1.81 -15.77
CA ARG A 489 -0.33 -0.94 -14.67
C ARG A 489 0.09 0.52 -14.90
N PRO A 490 -0.80 1.54 -15.02
CA PRO A 490 -2.26 1.46 -15.02
C PRO A 490 -2.86 1.16 -16.40
N ALA A 491 -2.08 1.22 -17.47
CA ALA A 491 -2.50 0.95 -18.84
C ALA A 491 -1.29 0.52 -19.70
N PRO A 492 -1.46 -0.31 -20.72
CA PRO A 492 -0.39 -0.72 -21.62
C PRO A 492 0.33 0.48 -22.26
N GLY A 493 1.67 0.47 -22.18
CA GLY A 493 2.50 1.55 -22.72
C GLY A 493 2.72 2.75 -21.78
N TYR A 494 2.07 2.78 -20.63
CA TYR A 494 2.16 3.88 -19.63
C TYR A 494 2.67 3.44 -18.26
N ALA A 495 3.31 2.29 -18.16
CA ALA A 495 3.92 1.79 -16.93
C ALA A 495 5.21 2.52 -16.53
N ASP A 496 5.69 3.47 -17.34
CA ASP A 496 6.89 4.28 -17.09
C ASP A 496 6.59 5.63 -16.41
N TYR A 497 5.46 5.72 -15.70
CA TYR A 497 5.00 6.90 -14.95
C TYR A 497 4.66 8.12 -15.81
N ARG A 498 4.81 8.04 -17.11
CA ARG A 498 4.37 9.05 -18.07
C ARG A 498 2.91 8.83 -18.44
N THR A 499 2.29 9.86 -18.99
CA THR A 499 0.89 9.83 -19.41
C THR A 499 0.75 10.24 -20.87
N PRO A 500 -0.42 10.08 -21.50
CA PRO A 500 -0.69 10.65 -22.83
C PRO A 500 -0.52 12.16 -22.89
N VAL A 501 -0.70 12.87 -21.78
CA VAL A 501 -0.56 14.34 -21.68
C VAL A 501 0.88 14.69 -21.34
N LYS A 502 1.57 15.41 -22.21
CA LYS A 502 2.97 15.80 -22.00
C LYS A 502 3.12 16.70 -20.77
N GLY A 503 4.12 16.42 -19.94
CA GLY A 503 4.37 17.14 -18.69
C GLY A 503 3.53 16.67 -17.51
N LEU A 504 2.54 15.78 -17.72
CA LEU A 504 1.80 15.11 -16.67
C LEU A 504 2.41 13.73 -16.37
N TYR A 505 2.66 13.44 -15.10
CA TYR A 505 3.23 12.20 -14.61
C TYR A 505 2.31 11.56 -13.57
N ASN A 506 2.29 10.22 -13.54
CA ASN A 506 1.45 9.45 -12.64
C ASN A 506 2.29 8.87 -11.50
N ALA A 507 2.01 9.30 -10.27
CA ALA A 507 2.60 8.82 -9.02
C ALA A 507 1.60 8.03 -8.16
N SER A 508 0.48 7.60 -8.74
CA SER A 508 -0.54 6.81 -8.06
C SER A 508 0.00 5.42 -7.68
N SER A 509 -0.53 4.84 -6.61
CA SER A 509 -0.37 3.42 -6.28
C SER A 509 -0.89 2.47 -7.39
N ALA A 510 -1.67 3.00 -8.34
CA ALA A 510 -2.06 2.28 -9.57
C ALA A 510 -0.94 2.21 -10.62
N THR A 511 0.28 2.65 -10.34
CA THR A 511 1.45 2.43 -11.20
C THR A 511 2.24 1.20 -10.76
N HIS A 512 3.26 0.82 -11.54
CA HIS A 512 4.16 -0.28 -11.19
C HIS A 512 4.77 -0.09 -9.80
N ALA A 513 5.15 -1.17 -9.18
CA ALA A 513 5.33 -1.55 -7.82
C ALA A 513 4.00 -1.82 -7.08
N GLY A 514 2.88 -1.28 -7.54
CA GLY A 514 1.58 -1.51 -6.91
C GLY A 514 1.35 -0.64 -5.68
N GLY A 515 0.41 -1.06 -4.85
CA GLY A 515 0.02 -0.37 -3.62
C GLY A 515 0.93 -0.66 -2.44
N GLY A 516 0.51 -0.17 -1.30
CA GLY A 516 1.27 -0.13 -0.07
C GLY A 516 1.95 1.22 0.15
N VAL A 517 2.43 1.47 1.38
CA VAL A 517 3.14 2.73 1.70
C VAL A 517 4.60 2.58 1.30
N CYS A 518 4.88 2.61 -0.01
CA CYS A 518 6.21 2.33 -0.57
C CYS A 518 6.93 3.57 -1.14
N GLY A 519 6.21 4.63 -1.51
CA GLY A 519 6.82 5.83 -2.10
C GLY A 519 7.44 5.62 -3.49
N ILE A 520 7.51 4.39 -4.01
CA ILE A 520 8.14 4.07 -5.30
C ILE A 520 7.48 4.81 -6.46
N PRO A 521 6.14 4.86 -6.57
CA PRO A 521 5.47 5.63 -7.62
C PRO A 521 5.88 7.10 -7.64
N GLY A 522 5.94 7.74 -6.46
CA GLY A 522 6.38 9.13 -6.33
C GLY A 522 7.83 9.33 -6.77
N TRP A 523 8.72 8.46 -6.31
CA TRP A 523 10.14 8.48 -6.67
C TRP A 523 10.36 8.34 -8.17
N GLN A 524 9.73 7.35 -8.80
CA GLN A 524 9.91 7.07 -10.22
C GLN A 524 9.25 8.14 -11.11
N ALA A 525 8.07 8.65 -10.73
CA ALA A 525 7.42 9.76 -11.44
C ALA A 525 8.29 11.03 -11.42
N ALA A 526 8.85 11.39 -10.25
CA ALA A 526 9.78 12.52 -10.14
C ALA A 526 11.03 12.31 -10.98
N LYS A 527 11.64 11.11 -10.96
CA LYS A 527 12.80 10.80 -11.83
C LYS A 527 12.47 10.92 -13.32
N ALA A 528 11.28 10.48 -13.73
CA ALA A 528 10.82 10.62 -15.11
C ALA A 528 10.69 12.10 -15.49
N ALA A 529 10.05 12.91 -14.63
CA ALA A 529 9.89 14.35 -14.85
C ALA A 529 11.24 15.09 -14.94
N ILE A 530 12.14 14.83 -14.00
CA ILE A 530 13.48 15.42 -13.97
C ILE A 530 14.30 15.04 -15.22
N ARG A 531 14.26 13.77 -15.63
CA ARG A 531 14.93 13.29 -16.84
C ARG A 531 14.43 14.00 -18.08
N ASP A 532 13.11 14.12 -18.23
CA ASP A 532 12.48 14.75 -19.39
C ASP A 532 12.79 16.25 -19.45
N ALA A 533 12.79 16.95 -18.31
CA ALA A 533 13.17 18.36 -18.21
C ALA A 533 14.64 18.58 -18.64
N LYS A 534 15.58 17.73 -18.19
CA LYS A 534 17.00 17.78 -18.59
C LYS A 534 17.18 17.55 -20.09
N VAL A 535 16.45 16.61 -20.68
CA VAL A 535 16.50 16.34 -22.13
C VAL A 535 15.97 17.54 -22.92
N ALA A 536 14.87 18.16 -22.46
CA ALA A 536 14.30 19.34 -23.11
C ALA A 536 15.29 20.53 -23.08
N ALA A 537 15.91 20.80 -21.92
CA ALA A 537 16.92 21.85 -21.79
C ALA A 537 18.17 21.60 -22.66
N GLY A 538 18.63 20.36 -22.76
CA GLY A 538 19.73 19.97 -23.64
C GLY A 538 19.40 20.19 -25.12
N ARG A 539 18.19 19.88 -25.55
CA ARG A 539 17.72 20.12 -26.92
C ARG A 539 17.64 21.62 -27.25
N GLN A 540 17.17 22.45 -26.34
CA GLN A 540 17.12 23.90 -26.49
C GLN A 540 18.54 24.50 -26.66
N ARG A 541 19.50 24.04 -25.85
CA ARG A 541 20.92 24.47 -26.01
C ARG A 541 21.50 24.07 -27.36
N LEU A 542 21.23 22.86 -27.85
CA LEU A 542 21.70 22.39 -29.16
C LEU A 542 21.03 23.12 -30.32
N SER A 543 19.73 23.43 -30.24
CA SER A 543 19.00 24.19 -31.26
C SER A 543 19.47 25.64 -31.34
N GLY A 544 19.88 26.24 -30.22
CA GLY A 544 20.49 27.58 -30.20
C GLY A 544 21.92 27.65 -30.77
N LEU A 545 22.59 26.50 -30.91
CA LEU A 545 23.93 26.40 -31.52
C LEU A 545 23.90 26.13 -33.03
N LEU A 546 22.74 25.77 -33.59
CA LEU A 546 22.59 25.56 -35.03
C LEU A 546 22.33 26.91 -35.70
N PRO A 547 23.10 27.27 -36.76
CA PRO A 547 22.87 28.51 -37.50
C PRO A 547 21.46 28.52 -38.08
N SER A 548 20.71 29.62 -37.85
CA SER A 548 19.42 29.82 -38.48
C SER A 548 19.58 29.69 -39.98
N LYS A 549 18.97 28.71 -40.61
CA LYS A 549 18.81 28.70 -42.06
C LYS A 549 17.98 29.91 -42.44
N ARG A 550 18.66 31.03 -42.73
CA ARG A 550 18.05 32.12 -43.45
C ARG A 550 17.93 31.63 -44.91
N GLY A 551 16.71 31.29 -45.32
CA GLY A 551 16.31 31.14 -46.68
C GLY A 551 15.64 32.41 -47.13
#